data_38c0f6dac2aa5bd50052028381c33907
#
_entry.id   38c0f6dac2aa5bd50052028381c33907
#
_cell.length_a   1.000
_cell.length_b   1.000
_cell.length_c   1.000
_cell.angle_alpha   90.00
_cell.angle_beta   90.00
_cell.angle_gamma   90.00
#
_symmetry.space_group_name_H-M   'P 1'
#
loop_
_entity.id
_entity.type
_entity.pdbx_description
1 polymer ?
#
loop_
_entity_poly.entity_id
_entity_poly.type
_entity_poly.pdbx_seq_one_letter_code
_entity_poly.pdbx_strand_id
1 'polypeptide(L)'
;MDFDFNKSIKTEYEIIRYTKTNSLAMLMIEILSRCVHCHSDLEIGMLLDGSIDLVIDNEIFSLKKNDIYIVNRYQPHSFYSHKNHNKIVIFLINHALYKNIAPDIIYKTNHIKYDEKYSSLYKTVLECAMCYASDTDFTEIGASAKVLDLIYQLTKVANPFIDEQSTKQSKSKAKHLQKITDFIFEHHAENISLTDIADLVSLSTYYVSHFIKKMTGMTFTAYLNSIRFDHAFSLITKTNLRINDICCETGFSDSRYLNRMFKEKMGVDLQEYRKNMDRIELPLTDQPYMTVQTHVPQNRFMSELEKYYEENLKE
;
A
#
# COMPACT_ATOMS: atom_id res chain seq x y z
N MET A 1 -8.11 -20.02 18.97
CA MET A 1 -8.37 -18.67 19.52
C MET A 1 -9.42 -18.07 18.61
N ASP A 2 -10.63 -17.94 19.13
CA ASP A 2 -11.72 -17.30 18.38
C ASP A 2 -11.44 -15.80 18.34
N PHE A 3 -11.18 -15.28 17.16
CA PHE A 3 -11.01 -13.85 16.95
C PHE A 3 -12.40 -13.18 17.00
N ASP A 4 -12.60 -12.35 17.99
CA ASP A 4 -13.80 -11.52 18.10
C ASP A 4 -13.70 -10.34 17.12
N PHE A 5 -14.26 -10.52 15.92
CA PHE A 5 -14.33 -9.51 14.85
C PHE A 5 -15.20 -8.28 15.19
N ASN A 6 -15.85 -8.25 16.37
CA ASN A 6 -16.77 -7.18 16.77
C ASN A 6 -16.13 -6.00 17.53
N LYS A 7 -14.84 -6.06 17.88
CA LYS A 7 -14.14 -4.87 18.36
C LYS A 7 -13.86 -3.96 17.16
N SER A 8 -14.31 -2.72 17.21
CA SER A 8 -14.13 -1.69 16.18
C SER A 8 -12.65 -1.59 15.76
N ILE A 9 -12.26 -2.39 14.76
CA ILE A 9 -10.94 -2.37 14.17
C ILE A 9 -10.84 -1.06 13.39
N LYS A 10 -9.92 -0.19 13.79
CA LYS A 10 -9.65 1.05 13.07
C LYS A 10 -8.97 0.68 11.75
N THR A 11 -9.63 0.97 10.64
CA THR A 11 -9.00 0.85 9.31
C THR A 11 -7.90 1.90 9.19
N GLU A 12 -6.69 1.47 8.90
CA GLU A 12 -5.56 2.34 8.61
C GLU A 12 -5.59 2.77 7.14
N TYR A 13 -5.33 4.04 6.85
CA TYR A 13 -5.12 4.48 5.47
C TYR A 13 -3.61 4.46 5.17
N GLU A 14 -3.21 3.63 4.21
CA GLU A 14 -1.82 3.47 3.80
C GLU A 14 -1.49 4.41 2.62
N ILE A 15 -0.38 5.13 2.76
CA ILE A 15 0.15 5.97 1.70
C ILE A 15 1.23 5.21 0.96
N ILE A 16 0.98 4.95 -0.30
CA ILE A 16 1.91 4.22 -1.15
C ILE A 16 3.02 5.14 -1.62
N ARG A 17 4.26 4.68 -1.48
CA ARG A 17 5.46 5.39 -1.94
C ARG A 17 6.01 4.76 -3.19
N TYR A 18 6.18 5.59 -4.18
CA TYR A 18 6.77 5.21 -5.46
C TYR A 18 8.25 5.59 -5.45
N THR A 19 9.11 4.62 -5.12
CA THR A 19 10.56 4.89 -4.95
C THR A 19 11.37 4.67 -6.21
N LYS A 20 10.89 3.87 -7.13
CA LYS A 20 11.58 3.45 -8.36
C LYS A 20 10.90 3.96 -9.63
N THR A 21 9.59 4.00 -9.62
CA THR A 21 8.75 4.51 -10.72
C THR A 21 7.74 5.51 -10.17
N ASN A 22 7.07 6.29 -11.03
CA ASN A 22 6.10 7.30 -10.60
C ASN A 22 4.67 6.77 -10.44
N SER A 23 4.38 5.59 -10.98
CA SER A 23 3.02 5.07 -11.10
C SER A 23 2.83 3.63 -10.61
N LEU A 24 3.92 2.96 -10.26
CA LEU A 24 3.92 1.58 -9.79
C LEU A 24 4.88 1.41 -8.62
N ALA A 25 4.41 0.79 -7.53
CA ALA A 25 5.28 0.24 -6.50
C ALA A 25 5.16 -1.28 -6.50
N MET A 26 6.28 -1.98 -6.32
CA MET A 26 6.31 -3.42 -6.14
C MET A 26 6.95 -3.74 -4.82
N LEU A 27 6.30 -4.62 -4.08
CA LEU A 27 6.80 -5.19 -2.82
C LEU A 27 6.93 -6.69 -2.98
N MET A 28 8.00 -7.25 -2.39
CA MET A 28 8.09 -8.68 -2.13
C MET A 28 8.24 -8.85 -0.63
N ILE A 29 7.29 -9.48 0.01
CA ILE A 29 7.16 -9.51 1.46
C ILE A 29 6.74 -10.88 1.97
N GLU A 30 7.13 -11.15 3.22
CA GLU A 30 6.58 -12.21 4.06
C GLU A 30 5.68 -11.55 5.09
N ILE A 31 4.40 -11.96 5.15
CA ILE A 31 3.40 -11.38 6.06
C ILE A 31 2.99 -12.43 7.08
N LEU A 32 3.10 -12.10 8.36
CA LEU A 32 2.42 -12.86 9.42
C LEU A 32 1.06 -12.27 9.72
N SER A 33 0.99 -10.94 9.79
CA SER A 33 -0.27 -10.20 9.89
C SER A 33 -0.12 -8.81 9.31
N ARG A 34 -1.18 -8.32 8.68
CA ARG A 34 -1.35 -6.94 8.27
C ARG A 34 -2.72 -6.48 8.73
N CYS A 35 -2.76 -5.47 9.60
CA CYS A 35 -4.01 -4.91 10.10
C CYS A 35 -4.88 -4.38 8.97
N VAL A 36 -6.18 -4.20 9.25
CA VAL A 36 -7.12 -3.63 8.28
C VAL A 36 -6.65 -2.27 7.83
N HIS A 37 -6.41 -2.14 6.53
CA HIS A 37 -5.98 -0.91 5.89
C HIS A 37 -6.65 -0.75 4.54
N CYS A 38 -6.55 0.44 3.98
CA CYS A 38 -6.96 0.74 2.60
C CYS A 38 -6.03 1.79 2.01
N HIS A 39 -5.96 1.85 0.71
CA HIS A 39 -5.17 2.83 -0.05
C HIS A 39 -5.88 3.23 -1.35
N SER A 40 -5.36 4.28 -2.01
CA SER A 40 -5.92 4.82 -3.25
C SER A 40 -5.60 4.01 -4.50
N ASP A 41 -4.72 3.02 -4.38
CA ASP A 41 -4.19 2.27 -5.51
C ASP A 41 -4.96 0.97 -5.76
N LEU A 42 -4.91 0.49 -6.99
CA LEU A 42 -5.28 -0.88 -7.30
C LEU A 42 -4.14 -1.79 -6.84
N GLU A 43 -4.44 -2.76 -5.98
CA GLU A 43 -3.49 -3.75 -5.53
C GLU A 43 -3.73 -5.08 -6.25
N ILE A 44 -2.67 -5.64 -6.79
CA ILE A 44 -2.66 -6.99 -7.35
C ILE A 44 -1.49 -7.73 -6.74
N GLY A 45 -1.76 -8.89 -6.16
CA GLY A 45 -0.69 -9.71 -5.61
C GLY A 45 -0.79 -11.16 -6.01
N MET A 46 0.34 -11.86 -5.92
CA MET A 46 0.44 -13.30 -6.14
C MET A 46 1.22 -13.94 -5.00
N LEU A 47 0.67 -15.02 -4.43
CA LEU A 47 1.34 -15.79 -3.41
C LEU A 47 2.37 -16.73 -4.05
N LEU A 48 3.65 -16.42 -3.84
CA LEU A 48 4.76 -17.21 -4.39
C LEU A 48 5.04 -18.47 -3.57
N ASP A 49 4.80 -18.40 -2.26
CA ASP A 49 4.99 -19.55 -1.36
C ASP A 49 4.08 -19.47 -0.13
N GLY A 50 3.74 -20.63 0.44
CA GLY A 50 2.98 -20.74 1.68
C GLY A 50 1.46 -20.65 1.50
N SER A 51 0.78 -20.13 2.53
CA SER A 51 -0.66 -19.88 2.56
C SER A 51 -0.98 -18.72 3.49
N ILE A 52 -1.99 -17.90 3.12
CA ILE A 52 -2.40 -16.73 3.88
C ILE A 52 -3.88 -16.47 3.68
N ASP A 53 -4.55 -15.97 4.71
CA ASP A 53 -5.93 -15.50 4.61
C ASP A 53 -5.92 -13.99 4.32
N LEU A 54 -6.58 -13.62 3.24
CA LEU A 54 -6.90 -12.25 2.86
C LEU A 54 -8.36 -11.98 3.24
N VAL A 55 -8.60 -10.93 4.02
CA VAL A 55 -9.95 -10.50 4.40
C VAL A 55 -10.29 -9.21 3.66
N ILE A 56 -11.38 -9.23 2.90
CA ILE A 56 -11.91 -8.07 2.17
C ILE A 56 -13.41 -8.00 2.44
N ASP A 57 -13.91 -6.83 2.85
CA ASP A 57 -15.34 -6.59 3.08
C ASP A 57 -16.01 -7.67 3.97
N ASN A 58 -15.29 -8.17 4.99
CA ASN A 58 -15.66 -9.27 5.90
C ASN A 58 -15.72 -10.67 5.24
N GLU A 59 -15.31 -10.83 4.00
CA GLU A 59 -15.12 -12.13 3.37
C GLU A 59 -13.67 -12.59 3.52
N ILE A 60 -13.47 -13.88 3.80
CA ILE A 60 -12.14 -14.50 3.96
C ILE A 60 -11.80 -15.29 2.72
N PHE A 61 -10.69 -14.94 2.10
CA PHE A 61 -10.12 -15.64 0.95
C PHE A 61 -8.83 -16.35 1.38
N SER A 62 -8.88 -17.67 1.51
CA SER A 62 -7.69 -18.47 1.85
C SER A 62 -6.85 -18.68 0.60
N LEU A 63 -5.80 -17.89 0.47
CA LEU A 63 -4.86 -17.93 -0.64
C LEU A 63 -3.85 -19.06 -0.45
N LYS A 64 -3.52 -19.73 -1.55
CA LYS A 64 -2.50 -20.76 -1.66
C LYS A 64 -1.42 -20.34 -2.65
N LYS A 65 -0.33 -21.06 -2.67
CA LYS A 65 0.75 -20.85 -3.65
C LYS A 65 0.17 -20.73 -5.07
N ASN A 66 0.63 -19.72 -5.79
CA ASN A 66 0.22 -19.32 -7.14
C ASN A 66 -1.15 -18.64 -7.24
N ASP A 67 -1.93 -18.54 -6.17
CA ASP A 67 -3.16 -17.76 -6.22
C ASP A 67 -2.87 -16.27 -6.41
N ILE A 68 -3.70 -15.62 -7.23
CA ILE A 68 -3.66 -14.18 -7.46
C ILE A 68 -4.84 -13.55 -6.71
N TYR A 69 -4.59 -12.39 -6.10
CA TYR A 69 -5.65 -11.61 -5.50
C TYR A 69 -5.68 -10.18 -6.05
N ILE A 70 -6.84 -9.55 -5.94
CA ILE A 70 -7.08 -8.17 -6.37
C ILE A 70 -7.79 -7.45 -5.25
N VAL A 71 -7.26 -6.29 -4.87
CA VAL A 71 -7.90 -5.32 -3.98
C VAL A 71 -8.17 -4.06 -4.77
N ASN A 72 -9.45 -3.69 -4.86
CA ASN A 72 -9.85 -2.47 -5.55
C ASN A 72 -9.42 -1.24 -4.75
N ARG A 73 -9.34 -0.11 -5.42
CA ARG A 73 -9.04 1.18 -4.80
C ARG A 73 -9.98 1.45 -3.62
N TYR A 74 -9.41 1.91 -2.50
CA TYR A 74 -10.13 2.23 -1.26
C TYR A 74 -10.87 1.05 -0.61
N GLN A 75 -10.64 -0.17 -1.04
CA GLN A 75 -11.26 -1.37 -0.46
C GLN A 75 -10.50 -1.77 0.80
N PRO A 76 -11.14 -1.77 1.99
CA PRO A 76 -10.50 -2.19 3.23
C PRO A 76 -10.13 -3.67 3.17
N HIS A 77 -8.90 -3.99 3.56
CA HIS A 77 -8.41 -5.36 3.55
C HIS A 77 -7.35 -5.59 4.64
N SER A 78 -7.13 -6.87 4.95
CA SER A 78 -6.14 -7.32 5.92
C SER A 78 -5.63 -8.70 5.58
N PHE A 79 -4.46 -9.06 6.11
CA PHE A 79 -3.85 -10.37 5.88
C PHE A 79 -3.52 -11.04 7.20
N TYR A 80 -3.71 -12.37 7.26
CA TYR A 80 -3.37 -13.20 8.39
C TYR A 80 -2.76 -14.53 7.92
N SER A 81 -1.58 -14.86 8.43
CA SER A 81 -0.93 -16.13 8.17
C SER A 81 -1.06 -17.07 9.35
N HIS A 82 -1.37 -18.32 9.08
CA HIS A 82 -1.38 -19.38 10.09
C HIS A 82 -0.02 -20.11 10.20
N LYS A 83 0.93 -19.78 9.32
CA LYS A 83 2.26 -20.42 9.23
C LYS A 83 3.33 -19.36 9.06
N ASN A 84 4.52 -19.64 9.61
CA ASN A 84 5.65 -18.71 9.64
C ASN A 84 6.37 -18.50 8.29
N HIS A 85 5.88 -19.10 7.19
CA HIS A 85 6.51 -18.96 5.89
C HIS A 85 5.45 -18.75 4.82
N ASN A 86 5.44 -17.57 4.29
CA ASN A 86 4.73 -17.21 3.07
C ASN A 86 5.54 -16.13 2.36
N LYS A 87 5.39 -16.03 1.05
CA LYS A 87 6.04 -14.99 0.26
C LYS A 87 5.07 -14.48 -0.79
N ILE A 88 4.87 -13.18 -0.81
CA ILE A 88 3.92 -12.51 -1.71
C ILE A 88 4.67 -11.47 -2.53
N VAL A 89 4.40 -11.42 -3.83
CA VAL A 89 4.69 -10.25 -4.67
C VAL A 89 3.43 -9.41 -4.79
N ILE A 90 3.55 -8.10 -4.56
CA ILE A 90 2.44 -7.15 -4.55
C ILE A 90 2.77 -6.00 -5.50
N PHE A 91 1.83 -5.64 -6.36
CA PHE A 91 1.85 -4.46 -7.19
C PHE A 91 0.82 -3.46 -6.69
N LEU A 92 1.28 -2.27 -6.37
CA LEU A 92 0.46 -1.13 -5.99
C LEU A 92 0.46 -0.16 -7.17
N ILE A 93 -0.67 -0.07 -7.87
CA ILE A 93 -0.79 0.59 -9.16
C ILE A 93 -1.55 1.89 -8.99
N ASN A 94 -0.84 3.00 -9.20
CA ASN A 94 -1.44 4.32 -9.15
C ASN A 94 -2.52 4.49 -10.23
N HIS A 95 -3.64 5.06 -9.83
CA HIS A 95 -4.73 5.36 -10.75
C HIS A 95 -4.29 6.23 -11.94
N ALA A 96 -3.30 7.08 -11.76
CA ALA A 96 -2.76 7.93 -12.83
C ALA A 96 -2.31 7.12 -14.06
N LEU A 97 -1.87 5.86 -13.86
CA LEU A 97 -1.40 4.99 -14.94
C LEU A 97 -2.53 4.61 -15.92
N TYR A 98 -3.74 4.35 -15.42
CA TYR A 98 -4.83 3.81 -16.23
C TYR A 98 -6.11 4.66 -16.25
N LYS A 99 -6.14 5.80 -15.54
CA LYS A 99 -7.34 6.65 -15.40
C LYS A 99 -7.94 7.15 -16.71
N ASN A 100 -7.11 7.33 -17.74
CA ASN A 100 -7.56 7.80 -19.05
C ASN A 100 -8.07 6.66 -19.96
N ILE A 101 -7.82 5.40 -19.58
CA ILE A 101 -8.18 4.19 -20.35
C ILE A 101 -9.36 3.48 -19.69
N ALA A 102 -9.29 3.27 -18.39
CA ALA A 102 -10.30 2.57 -17.60
C ALA A 102 -10.49 3.24 -16.22
N PRO A 103 -11.05 4.46 -16.15
CA PRO A 103 -11.05 5.29 -14.94
C PRO A 103 -11.79 4.66 -13.74
N ASP A 104 -12.85 3.93 -14.01
CA ASP A 104 -13.76 3.39 -13.00
C ASP A 104 -13.79 1.85 -13.01
N ILE A 105 -12.69 1.21 -13.43
CA ILE A 105 -12.64 -0.26 -13.43
C ILE A 105 -12.64 -0.78 -12.00
N ILE A 106 -13.55 -1.72 -11.73
CA ILE A 106 -13.67 -2.44 -10.47
C ILE A 106 -13.76 -3.92 -10.80
N TYR A 107 -13.03 -4.73 -10.06
CA TYR A 107 -13.08 -6.18 -10.16
C TYR A 107 -14.01 -6.75 -9.09
N LYS A 108 -15.00 -7.56 -9.50
CA LYS A 108 -15.90 -8.28 -8.58
C LYS A 108 -15.23 -9.49 -7.95
N THR A 109 -14.25 -10.05 -8.64
CA THR A 109 -13.50 -11.21 -8.18
C THR A 109 -12.23 -10.73 -7.49
N ASN A 110 -12.13 -10.94 -6.19
CA ASN A 110 -10.96 -10.59 -5.40
C ASN A 110 -9.93 -11.73 -5.31
N HIS A 111 -10.27 -12.96 -5.69
CA HIS A 111 -9.39 -14.13 -5.59
C HIS A 111 -9.49 -14.98 -6.87
N ILE A 112 -8.38 -15.16 -7.53
CA ILE A 112 -8.22 -16.03 -8.70
C ILE A 112 -7.37 -17.22 -8.26
N LYS A 113 -8.03 -18.37 -8.10
CA LYS A 113 -7.35 -19.63 -7.77
C LYS A 113 -6.46 -20.06 -8.92
N TYR A 114 -5.31 -20.65 -8.57
CA TYR A 114 -4.41 -21.20 -9.56
C TYR A 114 -5.10 -22.23 -10.47
N ASP A 115 -4.94 -22.05 -11.78
CA ASP A 115 -5.45 -22.97 -12.81
C ASP A 115 -4.54 -22.82 -14.03
N GLU A 116 -4.04 -23.94 -14.56
CA GLU A 116 -3.12 -23.96 -15.72
C GLU A 116 -3.70 -23.23 -16.96
N LYS A 117 -5.02 -23.20 -17.11
CA LYS A 117 -5.67 -22.44 -18.19
C LYS A 117 -5.36 -20.93 -18.15
N TYR A 118 -4.89 -20.41 -17.00
CA TYR A 118 -4.49 -19.02 -16.82
C TYR A 118 -2.96 -18.83 -16.83
N SER A 119 -2.19 -19.79 -17.36
CA SER A 119 -0.72 -19.76 -17.42
C SER A 119 -0.17 -18.44 -17.95
N SER A 120 -0.82 -17.88 -19.00
CA SER A 120 -0.47 -16.54 -19.53
C SER A 120 -0.57 -15.44 -18.50
N LEU A 121 -1.58 -15.46 -17.62
CA LEU A 121 -1.75 -14.47 -16.56
C LEU A 121 -0.63 -14.56 -15.53
N TYR A 122 -0.28 -15.76 -15.06
CA TYR A 122 0.83 -15.98 -14.11
C TYR A 122 2.16 -15.55 -14.69
N LYS A 123 2.40 -15.88 -15.94
CA LYS A 123 3.60 -15.44 -16.67
C LYS A 123 3.68 -13.92 -16.72
N THR A 124 2.57 -13.24 -17.03
CA THR A 124 2.51 -11.76 -17.07
C THR A 124 2.79 -11.15 -15.69
N VAL A 125 2.29 -11.73 -14.59
CA VAL A 125 2.61 -11.28 -13.24
C VAL A 125 4.12 -11.32 -12.98
N LEU A 126 4.78 -12.44 -13.33
CA LEU A 126 6.22 -12.58 -13.13
C LEU A 126 7.03 -11.68 -14.07
N GLU A 127 6.64 -11.56 -15.32
CA GLU A 127 7.30 -10.64 -16.27
C GLU A 127 7.19 -9.18 -15.80
N CYS A 128 6.05 -8.79 -15.22
CA CYS A 128 5.86 -7.49 -14.61
C CYS A 128 6.83 -7.30 -13.44
N ALA A 129 6.93 -8.30 -12.55
CA ALA A 129 7.83 -8.27 -11.40
C ALA A 129 9.31 -8.20 -11.81
N MET A 130 9.71 -9.00 -12.78
CA MET A 130 11.09 -9.01 -13.31
C MET A 130 11.43 -7.69 -14.01
N CYS A 131 10.50 -7.14 -14.80
CA CYS A 131 10.69 -5.86 -15.45
C CYS A 131 10.84 -4.73 -14.41
N TYR A 132 10.04 -4.72 -13.35
CA TYR A 132 10.20 -3.75 -12.26
C TYR A 132 11.50 -3.96 -11.48
N ALA A 133 11.93 -5.21 -11.25
CA ALA A 133 13.16 -5.53 -10.56
C ALA A 133 14.41 -5.15 -11.37
N SER A 134 14.32 -5.10 -12.71
CA SER A 134 15.42 -4.68 -13.58
C SER A 134 15.81 -3.23 -13.28
N ASP A 135 17.12 -2.93 -13.36
CA ASP A 135 17.65 -1.60 -13.11
C ASP A 135 18.14 -0.98 -14.42
N THR A 136 17.19 -0.46 -15.19
CA THR A 136 17.45 0.17 -16.50
C THR A 136 16.81 1.56 -16.55
N ASP A 137 17.33 2.43 -17.40
CA ASP A 137 16.78 3.77 -17.63
C ASP A 137 15.31 3.77 -18.12
N PHE A 138 14.84 2.63 -18.64
CA PHE A 138 13.50 2.46 -19.21
C PHE A 138 12.57 1.59 -18.34
N THR A 139 12.96 1.31 -17.10
CA THR A 139 12.18 0.46 -16.17
C THR A 139 10.73 0.95 -16.03
N GLU A 140 10.50 2.26 -15.92
CA GLU A 140 9.14 2.82 -15.80
C GLU A 140 8.27 2.51 -17.02
N ILE A 141 8.81 2.64 -18.23
CA ILE A 141 8.06 2.37 -19.48
C ILE A 141 7.72 0.88 -19.55
N GLY A 142 8.72 0.01 -19.34
CA GLY A 142 8.55 -1.43 -19.43
C GLY A 142 7.59 -1.97 -18.36
N ALA A 143 7.77 -1.56 -17.10
CA ALA A 143 6.90 -1.97 -16.00
C ALA A 143 5.46 -1.47 -16.21
N SER A 144 5.27 -0.23 -16.67
CA SER A 144 3.95 0.32 -16.97
C SER A 144 3.24 -0.46 -18.08
N ALA A 145 3.95 -0.80 -19.16
CA ALA A 145 3.40 -1.59 -20.26
C ALA A 145 2.96 -2.99 -19.77
N LYS A 146 3.78 -3.67 -18.95
CA LYS A 146 3.46 -4.98 -18.39
C LYS A 146 2.29 -4.93 -17.41
N VAL A 147 2.19 -3.89 -16.60
CA VAL A 147 1.05 -3.69 -15.68
C VAL A 147 -0.24 -3.43 -16.46
N LEU A 148 -0.22 -2.66 -17.54
CA LEU A 148 -1.39 -2.47 -18.39
C LEU A 148 -1.83 -3.77 -19.08
N ASP A 149 -0.90 -4.61 -19.52
CA ASP A 149 -1.20 -5.96 -20.01
C ASP A 149 -1.80 -6.83 -18.90
N LEU A 150 -1.24 -6.79 -17.69
CA LEU A 150 -1.80 -7.50 -16.52
C LEU A 150 -3.25 -7.06 -16.24
N ILE A 151 -3.51 -5.75 -16.19
CA ILE A 151 -4.88 -5.22 -16.03
C ILE A 151 -5.79 -5.75 -17.15
N TYR A 152 -5.35 -5.73 -18.40
CA TYR A 152 -6.12 -6.25 -19.51
C TYR A 152 -6.42 -7.75 -19.39
N GLN A 153 -5.46 -8.58 -19.01
CA GLN A 153 -5.68 -10.01 -18.81
C GLN A 153 -6.66 -10.27 -17.67
N LEU A 154 -6.57 -9.50 -16.58
CA LEU A 154 -7.51 -9.60 -15.46
C LEU A 154 -8.94 -9.25 -15.87
N THR A 155 -9.15 -8.41 -16.88
CA THR A 155 -10.51 -8.15 -17.39
C THR A 155 -11.19 -9.40 -17.96
N LYS A 156 -10.43 -10.41 -18.34
CA LYS A 156 -10.98 -11.66 -18.92
C LYS A 156 -11.39 -12.67 -17.86
N VAL A 157 -10.85 -12.56 -16.65
CA VAL A 157 -11.00 -13.61 -15.61
C VAL A 157 -11.63 -13.11 -14.30
N ALA A 158 -11.53 -11.82 -14.00
CA ALA A 158 -11.94 -11.25 -12.73
C ALA A 158 -13.27 -10.49 -12.77
N ASN A 159 -14.12 -10.75 -13.75
CA ASN A 159 -15.44 -10.14 -13.90
C ASN A 159 -15.43 -8.62 -13.64
N PRO A 160 -14.71 -7.84 -14.46
CA PRO A 160 -14.66 -6.41 -14.27
C PRO A 160 -16.02 -5.79 -14.63
N PHE A 161 -16.34 -4.71 -13.97
CA PHE A 161 -17.42 -3.84 -14.39
C PHE A 161 -16.97 -2.39 -14.29
N ILE A 162 -17.52 -1.57 -15.15
CA ILE A 162 -17.40 -0.13 -15.01
C ILE A 162 -18.59 0.27 -14.15
N ASP A 163 -18.33 0.84 -12.98
CA ASP A 163 -19.38 1.23 -12.07
C ASP A 163 -20.12 2.48 -12.58
N GLU A 164 -20.96 2.27 -13.62
CA GLU A 164 -21.85 3.33 -14.13
C GLU A 164 -22.96 3.70 -13.11
N GLN A 165 -23.20 2.80 -12.13
CA GLN A 165 -24.27 2.94 -11.12
C GLN A 165 -23.74 3.13 -9.70
N SER A 166 -22.41 3.23 -9.47
CA SER A 166 -21.99 3.75 -8.18
C SER A 166 -22.74 5.06 -7.99
N THR A 167 -23.69 5.07 -7.08
CA THR A 167 -24.59 6.20 -6.86
C THR A 167 -23.73 7.46 -6.92
N LYS A 168 -24.22 8.52 -7.56
CA LYS A 168 -23.52 9.84 -7.62
C LYS A 168 -22.83 10.18 -6.29
N GLN A 169 -23.34 9.62 -5.22
CA GLN A 169 -22.87 9.76 -3.85
C GLN A 169 -21.60 8.95 -3.51
N SER A 170 -21.40 7.71 -4.02
CA SER A 170 -20.17 6.95 -3.80
C SER A 170 -19.02 7.45 -4.68
N LYS A 171 -19.31 7.81 -5.93
CA LYS A 171 -18.35 8.48 -6.83
C LYS A 171 -17.90 9.83 -6.27
N SER A 172 -18.85 10.61 -5.70
CA SER A 172 -18.55 11.87 -5.03
C SER A 172 -17.67 11.67 -3.81
N LYS A 173 -17.95 10.66 -2.97
CA LYS A 173 -17.14 10.35 -1.79
C LYS A 173 -15.72 9.93 -2.15
N ALA A 174 -15.54 9.02 -3.13
CA ALA A 174 -14.24 8.61 -3.61
C ALA A 174 -13.44 9.78 -4.20
N LYS A 175 -14.12 10.64 -4.98
CA LYS A 175 -13.52 11.86 -5.55
C LYS A 175 -13.12 12.87 -4.47
N HIS A 176 -13.94 13.04 -3.44
CA HIS A 176 -13.59 13.90 -2.30
C HIS A 176 -12.41 13.34 -1.54
N LEU A 177 -12.37 12.02 -1.27
CA LEU A 177 -11.25 11.37 -0.61
C LEU A 177 -9.95 11.60 -1.40
N GLN A 178 -9.97 11.32 -2.70
CA GLN A 178 -8.80 11.52 -3.54
C GLN A 178 -8.32 12.97 -3.52
N LYS A 179 -9.22 13.95 -3.73
CA LYS A 179 -8.84 15.36 -3.66
C LYS A 179 -8.24 15.77 -2.31
N ILE A 180 -8.83 15.26 -1.23
CA ILE A 180 -8.35 15.53 0.14
C ILE A 180 -6.97 14.92 0.34
N THR A 181 -6.78 13.65 -0.05
CA THR A 181 -5.50 12.96 0.13
C THR A 181 -4.41 13.55 -0.75
N ASP A 182 -4.70 13.85 -2.01
CA ASP A 182 -3.75 14.47 -2.94
C ASP A 182 -3.32 15.85 -2.40
N PHE A 183 -4.27 16.69 -1.97
CA PHE A 183 -3.98 18.00 -1.40
C PHE A 183 -3.11 17.89 -0.14
N ILE A 184 -3.46 17.01 0.80
CA ILE A 184 -2.67 16.83 2.03
C ILE A 184 -1.27 16.32 1.68
N PHE A 185 -1.13 15.44 0.72
CA PHE A 185 0.16 14.92 0.29
C PHE A 185 1.03 16.00 -0.36
N GLU A 186 0.47 16.80 -1.26
CA GLU A 186 1.19 17.87 -1.96
C GLU A 186 1.59 19.02 -1.02
N HIS A 187 0.74 19.34 -0.04
CA HIS A 187 0.91 20.48 0.86
C HIS A 187 1.27 20.11 2.30
N HIS A 188 1.68 18.86 2.57
CA HIS A 188 1.93 18.37 3.93
C HIS A 188 2.97 19.20 4.70
N ALA A 189 3.96 19.76 4.02
CA ALA A 189 4.99 20.61 4.62
C ALA A 189 4.47 22.00 5.03
N GLU A 190 3.32 22.40 4.50
CA GLU A 190 2.70 23.71 4.76
C GLU A 190 1.80 23.66 6.01
N ASN A 191 1.41 24.84 6.49
CA ASN A 191 0.45 24.94 7.60
C ASN A 191 -1.00 24.85 7.11
N ILE A 192 -1.38 23.66 6.64
CA ILE A 192 -2.75 23.40 6.16
C ILE A 192 -3.72 23.12 7.30
N SER A 193 -4.97 23.55 7.13
CA SER A 193 -6.05 23.42 8.08
C SER A 193 -7.23 22.61 7.53
N LEU A 194 -8.15 22.20 8.40
CA LEU A 194 -9.43 21.62 7.98
C LEU A 194 -10.26 22.58 7.12
N THR A 195 -10.11 23.89 7.31
CA THR A 195 -10.81 24.90 6.53
C THR A 195 -10.34 24.89 5.08
N ASP A 196 -9.01 24.82 4.84
CA ASP A 196 -8.45 24.77 3.50
C ASP A 196 -8.97 23.55 2.72
N ILE A 197 -9.08 22.42 3.40
CA ILE A 197 -9.61 21.19 2.80
C ILE A 197 -11.13 21.31 2.56
N ALA A 198 -11.87 21.91 3.49
CA ALA A 198 -13.31 22.10 3.36
C ALA A 198 -13.65 22.98 2.15
N ASP A 199 -12.89 24.05 1.96
CA ASP A 199 -13.01 24.95 0.81
C ASP A 199 -12.65 24.23 -0.50
N LEU A 200 -11.57 23.44 -0.52
CA LEU A 200 -11.15 22.66 -1.68
C LEU A 200 -12.26 21.72 -2.19
N VAL A 201 -12.98 21.08 -1.28
CA VAL A 201 -14.04 20.11 -1.64
C VAL A 201 -15.44 20.70 -1.58
N SER A 202 -15.58 21.99 -1.25
CA SER A 202 -16.84 22.71 -1.10
C SER A 202 -17.80 22.04 -0.09
N LEU A 203 -17.26 21.63 1.06
CA LEU A 203 -17.99 20.98 2.15
C LEU A 203 -17.73 21.71 3.47
N SER A 204 -18.55 21.45 4.50
CA SER A 204 -18.30 22.00 5.82
C SER A 204 -17.11 21.34 6.51
N THR A 205 -16.37 22.07 7.35
CA THR A 205 -15.27 21.54 8.17
C THR A 205 -15.70 20.37 9.06
N TYR A 206 -16.94 20.43 9.58
CA TYR A 206 -17.54 19.33 10.33
C TYR A 206 -17.65 18.06 9.49
N TYR A 207 -18.19 18.16 8.27
CA TYR A 207 -18.32 17.03 7.38
C TYR A 207 -16.95 16.46 6.99
N VAL A 208 -16.00 17.32 6.63
CA VAL A 208 -14.62 16.91 6.25
C VAL A 208 -13.93 16.21 7.41
N SER A 209 -14.05 16.72 8.64
CA SER A 209 -13.48 16.08 9.83
C SER A 209 -14.04 14.68 10.05
N HIS A 210 -15.38 14.53 9.98
CA HIS A 210 -16.03 13.22 10.10
C HIS A 210 -15.69 12.29 8.94
N PHE A 211 -15.60 12.83 7.74
CA PHE A 211 -15.27 12.07 6.54
C PHE A 211 -13.85 11.51 6.62
N ILE A 212 -12.84 12.35 6.94
CA ILE A 212 -11.47 11.92 7.14
C ILE A 212 -11.40 10.82 8.22
N LYS A 213 -12.03 11.06 9.38
CA LYS A 213 -12.04 10.10 10.49
C LYS A 213 -12.69 8.76 10.10
N LYS A 214 -13.77 8.82 9.32
CA LYS A 214 -14.45 7.60 8.83
C LYS A 214 -13.60 6.82 7.85
N MET A 215 -12.92 7.52 6.93
CA MET A 215 -12.15 6.89 5.85
C MET A 215 -10.77 6.42 6.29
N THR A 216 -10.11 7.15 7.20
CA THR A 216 -8.73 6.87 7.61
C THR A 216 -8.61 6.31 9.03
N GLY A 217 -9.71 6.28 9.79
CA GLY A 217 -9.68 5.96 11.23
C GLY A 217 -9.03 7.04 12.09
N MET A 218 -8.46 8.10 11.51
CA MET A 218 -7.67 9.14 12.19
C MET A 218 -8.36 10.49 12.18
N THR A 219 -8.02 11.36 13.13
CA THR A 219 -8.33 12.78 13.01
C THR A 219 -7.47 13.40 11.90
N PHE A 220 -7.90 14.52 11.33
CA PHE A 220 -7.11 15.24 10.31
C PHE A 220 -5.67 15.52 10.76
N THR A 221 -5.48 16.03 11.98
CA THR A 221 -4.15 16.31 12.51
C THR A 221 -3.28 15.04 12.65
N ALA A 222 -3.87 13.95 13.11
CA ALA A 222 -3.17 12.67 13.21
C ALA A 222 -2.78 12.13 11.83
N TYR A 223 -3.67 12.25 10.85
CA TYR A 223 -3.45 11.84 9.47
C TYR A 223 -2.36 12.70 8.79
N LEU A 224 -2.45 14.03 8.89
CA LEU A 224 -1.40 14.94 8.40
C LEU A 224 -0.03 14.62 9.01
N ASN A 225 0.01 14.41 10.33
CA ASN A 225 1.27 14.11 11.02
C ASN A 225 1.81 12.72 10.65
N SER A 226 0.97 11.75 10.28
CA SER A 226 1.47 10.47 9.77
C SER A 226 2.16 10.64 8.42
N ILE A 227 1.61 11.45 7.53
CA ILE A 227 2.23 11.79 6.23
C ILE A 227 3.56 12.51 6.43
N ARG A 228 3.58 13.53 7.29
CA ARG A 228 4.81 14.26 7.65
C ARG A 228 5.88 13.33 8.22
N PHE A 229 5.47 12.42 9.10
CA PHE A 229 6.39 11.44 9.70
C PHE A 229 7.02 10.55 8.63
N ASP A 230 6.24 10.11 7.68
CA ASP A 230 6.72 9.25 6.61
C ASP A 230 7.76 9.95 5.73
N HIS A 231 7.53 11.22 5.39
CA HIS A 231 8.52 12.04 4.69
C HIS A 231 9.77 12.27 5.55
N ALA A 232 9.58 12.59 6.85
CA ALA A 232 10.70 12.75 7.79
C ALA A 232 11.52 11.46 7.91
N PHE A 233 10.88 10.30 8.03
CA PHE A 233 11.55 9.01 8.09
C PHE A 233 12.39 8.74 6.85
N SER A 234 11.87 9.05 5.66
CA SER A 234 12.64 8.95 4.42
C SER A 234 13.88 9.85 4.43
N LEU A 235 13.76 11.10 4.91
CA LEU A 235 14.91 12.00 5.02
C LEU A 235 15.91 11.54 6.10
N ILE A 236 15.40 11.03 7.23
CA ILE A 236 16.23 10.50 8.32
C ILE A 236 17.10 9.33 7.84
N THR A 237 16.54 8.46 7.01
CA THR A 237 17.20 7.24 6.53
C THR A 237 18.10 7.46 5.32
N LYS A 238 17.78 8.44 4.45
CA LYS A 238 18.48 8.63 3.17
C LYS A 238 19.44 9.82 3.17
N THR A 239 19.44 10.66 4.21
CA THR A 239 20.23 11.89 4.25
C THR A 239 20.90 12.11 5.61
N ASN A 240 21.90 12.98 5.63
CA ASN A 240 22.55 13.46 6.85
C ASN A 240 22.01 14.82 7.32
N LEU A 241 20.81 15.23 6.87
CA LEU A 241 20.21 16.50 7.28
C LEU A 241 20.03 16.56 8.80
N ARG A 242 20.16 17.77 9.37
CA ARG A 242 19.88 17.98 10.80
C ARG A 242 18.40 17.79 11.06
N ILE A 243 18.04 17.35 12.25
CA ILE A 243 16.63 17.10 12.62
C ILE A 243 15.76 18.34 12.43
N ASN A 244 16.28 19.53 12.73
CA ASN A 244 15.55 20.78 12.52
C ASN A 244 15.30 21.07 11.05
N ASP A 245 16.27 20.79 10.17
CA ASP A 245 16.10 20.94 8.72
C ASP A 245 15.04 19.97 8.20
N ILE A 246 15.04 18.72 8.69
CA ILE A 246 14.00 17.74 8.38
C ILE A 246 12.62 18.23 8.85
N CYS A 247 12.52 18.82 10.05
CA CYS A 247 11.26 19.38 10.51
C CYS A 247 10.75 20.49 9.56
N CYS A 248 11.62 21.37 9.10
CA CYS A 248 11.27 22.42 8.15
C CYS A 248 10.77 21.84 6.83
N GLU A 249 11.50 20.86 6.26
CA GLU A 249 11.15 20.20 5.00
C GLU A 249 9.84 19.39 5.06
N THR A 250 9.47 18.94 6.25
CA THR A 250 8.32 18.05 6.42
C THR A 250 7.14 18.67 7.16
N GLY A 251 7.25 19.96 7.53
CA GLY A 251 6.19 20.71 8.18
C GLY A 251 5.97 20.40 9.66
N PHE A 252 6.93 19.73 10.32
CA PHE A 252 6.89 19.61 11.78
C PHE A 252 7.27 20.92 12.44
N SER A 253 6.40 21.44 13.31
CA SER A 253 6.66 22.69 14.04
C SER A 253 7.74 22.56 15.14
N ASP A 254 8.00 21.35 15.63
CA ASP A 254 8.92 21.10 16.75
C ASP A 254 9.61 19.74 16.60
N SER A 255 10.93 19.74 16.70
CA SER A 255 11.76 18.53 16.66
C SER A 255 11.50 17.58 17.84
N ARG A 256 11.04 18.08 18.99
CA ARG A 256 10.64 17.23 20.13
C ARG A 256 9.43 16.38 19.79
N TYR A 257 8.48 16.94 19.03
CA TYR A 257 7.29 16.21 18.60
C TYR A 257 7.68 15.10 17.60
N LEU A 258 8.55 15.40 16.63
CA LEU A 258 9.08 14.40 15.70
C LEU A 258 9.84 13.29 16.45
N ASN A 259 10.72 13.63 17.41
CA ASN A 259 11.45 12.66 18.19
C ASN A 259 10.53 11.75 19.02
N ARG A 260 9.49 12.30 19.66
CA ARG A 260 8.51 11.52 20.39
C ARG A 260 7.76 10.56 19.48
N MET A 261 7.28 11.04 18.34
CA MET A 261 6.56 10.22 17.37
C MET A 261 7.47 9.13 16.79
N PHE A 262 8.75 9.45 16.56
CA PHE A 262 9.74 8.50 16.10
C PHE A 262 9.94 7.38 17.14
N LYS A 263 10.10 7.73 18.40
CA LYS A 263 10.26 6.76 19.49
C LYS A 263 9.02 5.89 19.70
N GLU A 264 7.82 6.48 19.59
CA GLU A 264 6.55 5.75 19.67
C GLU A 264 6.39 4.73 18.53
N LYS A 265 6.84 5.08 17.30
CA LYS A 265 6.71 4.21 16.13
C LYS A 265 7.85 3.22 15.96
N MET A 266 9.07 3.60 16.32
CA MET A 266 10.29 2.81 16.06
C MET A 266 10.84 2.13 17.30
N GLY A 267 10.31 2.42 18.50
CA GLY A 267 10.75 1.84 19.76
C GLY A 267 12.09 2.40 20.27
N VAL A 268 12.82 3.14 19.44
CA VAL A 268 14.16 3.68 19.75
C VAL A 268 14.21 5.18 19.52
N ASP A 269 15.16 5.85 20.18
CA ASP A 269 15.42 7.28 19.97
C ASP A 269 15.96 7.55 18.55
N LEU A 270 15.59 8.66 17.93
CA LEU A 270 16.01 9.01 16.57
C LEU A 270 17.53 9.10 16.41
N GLN A 271 18.23 9.65 17.42
CA GLN A 271 19.68 9.73 17.37
C GLN A 271 20.34 8.38 17.52
N GLU A 272 19.79 7.51 18.36
CA GLU A 272 20.22 6.14 18.53
C GLU A 272 19.98 5.34 17.23
N TYR A 273 18.82 5.52 16.62
CA TYR A 273 18.51 4.92 15.32
C TYR A 273 19.54 5.31 14.25
N ARG A 274 19.87 6.60 14.11
CA ARG A 274 20.88 7.06 13.15
C ARG A 274 22.28 6.49 13.37
N LYS A 275 22.67 6.30 14.63
CA LYS A 275 23.99 5.73 14.98
C LYS A 275 24.07 4.23 14.67
N ASN A 276 22.96 3.54 14.68
CA ASN A 276 22.89 2.08 14.63
C ASN A 276 22.09 1.57 13.42
N MET A 277 21.90 2.37 12.37
CA MET A 277 21.06 2.02 11.20
C MET A 277 21.34 0.63 10.62
N ASP A 278 22.61 0.21 10.63
CA ASP A 278 23.02 -1.10 10.09
C ASP A 278 22.79 -2.26 11.07
N ARG A 279 22.31 -2.03 12.29
CA ARG A 279 22.22 -3.02 13.37
C ARG A 279 20.84 -3.13 14.01
N ILE A 280 19.91 -2.24 13.70
CA ILE A 280 18.58 -2.25 14.30
C ILE A 280 17.67 -3.16 13.48
N GLU A 281 17.43 -4.37 13.99
CA GLU A 281 16.25 -5.14 13.63
C GLU A 281 15.02 -4.41 14.21
N LEU A 282 14.04 -4.11 13.35
CA LEU A 282 12.78 -3.52 13.81
C LEU A 282 12.13 -4.45 14.84
N PRO A 283 11.69 -3.96 15.98
CA PRO A 283 11.15 -4.80 17.03
C PRO A 283 9.91 -5.56 16.50
N LEU A 284 9.96 -6.88 16.58
CA LEU A 284 8.80 -7.74 16.47
C LEU A 284 7.97 -7.50 17.75
N THR A 285 6.89 -6.75 17.62
CA THR A 285 6.05 -6.45 18.79
C THR A 285 4.99 -7.51 18.97
N ASP A 286 4.89 -8.07 20.17
CA ASP A 286 3.94 -9.11 20.60
C ASP A 286 2.45 -8.64 20.68
N GLN A 287 2.06 -7.60 19.97
CA GLN A 287 0.69 -7.12 20.04
C GLN A 287 -0.16 -7.68 18.89
N PRO A 288 -1.31 -8.34 19.18
CA PRO A 288 -2.15 -9.03 18.20
C PRO A 288 -2.83 -8.11 17.17
N TYR A 289 -2.61 -6.81 17.21
CA TYR A 289 -3.14 -5.81 16.30
C TYR A 289 -2.07 -5.11 15.48
N MET A 290 -0.86 -5.67 15.38
CA MET A 290 0.25 -5.05 14.68
C MET A 290 0.53 -5.74 13.35
N THR A 291 0.95 -4.92 12.39
CA THR A 291 1.51 -5.41 11.14
C THR A 291 2.85 -6.08 11.40
N VAL A 292 2.95 -7.36 11.12
CA VAL A 292 4.19 -8.14 11.18
C VAL A 292 4.50 -8.62 9.76
N GLN A 293 5.44 -7.94 9.11
CA GLN A 293 5.86 -8.25 7.75
C GLN A 293 7.37 -7.99 7.59
N THR A 294 8.01 -8.80 6.77
CA THR A 294 9.43 -8.65 6.42
C THR A 294 9.54 -8.39 4.92
N HIS A 295 10.23 -7.32 4.56
CA HIS A 295 10.48 -6.99 3.16
C HIS A 295 11.69 -7.75 2.64
N VAL A 296 11.56 -8.38 1.48
CA VAL A 296 12.72 -8.86 0.74
C VAL A 296 13.48 -7.65 0.22
N PRO A 297 14.79 -7.53 0.43
CA PRO A 297 15.57 -6.41 -0.10
C PRO A 297 15.51 -6.35 -1.63
N GLN A 298 15.41 -5.14 -2.20
CA GLN A 298 15.26 -4.95 -3.65
C GLN A 298 16.36 -5.62 -4.48
N ASN A 299 17.59 -5.64 -3.97
CA ASN A 299 18.73 -6.28 -4.63
C ASN A 299 18.61 -7.83 -4.73
N ARG A 300 17.64 -8.42 -4.00
CA ARG A 300 17.33 -9.85 -4.05
C ARG A 300 16.09 -10.17 -4.89
N PHE A 301 15.30 -9.19 -5.30
CA PHE A 301 14.06 -9.42 -6.02
C PHE A 301 14.29 -10.28 -7.28
N MET A 302 15.27 -9.90 -8.10
CA MET A 302 15.53 -10.62 -9.35
C MET A 302 15.87 -12.09 -9.11
N SER A 303 16.80 -12.38 -8.20
CA SER A 303 17.22 -13.76 -7.92
C SER A 303 16.09 -14.61 -7.31
N GLU A 304 15.22 -14.02 -6.49
CA GLU A 304 14.06 -14.73 -5.95
C GLU A 304 13.00 -15.00 -7.03
N LEU A 305 12.78 -14.07 -7.96
CA LEU A 305 11.84 -14.24 -9.07
C LEU A 305 12.35 -15.24 -10.10
N GLU A 306 13.64 -15.21 -10.44
CA GLU A 306 14.28 -16.18 -11.35
C GLU A 306 14.19 -17.60 -10.80
N LYS A 307 14.51 -17.76 -9.51
CA LYS A 307 14.37 -19.04 -8.82
C LYS A 307 12.94 -19.57 -8.89
N TYR A 308 11.97 -18.70 -8.57
CA TYR A 308 10.54 -19.07 -8.61
C TYR A 308 10.11 -19.45 -10.03
N TYR A 309 10.53 -18.69 -11.05
CA TYR A 309 10.22 -18.96 -12.46
C TYR A 309 10.77 -20.32 -12.92
N GLU A 310 12.01 -20.63 -12.55
CA GLU A 310 12.65 -21.90 -12.86
C GLU A 310 11.95 -23.11 -12.23
N GLU A 311 11.49 -22.95 -10.99
CA GLU A 311 10.84 -24.02 -10.23
C GLU A 311 9.37 -24.28 -10.66
N ASN A 312 8.65 -23.29 -11.19
CA ASN A 312 7.20 -23.36 -11.35
C ASN A 312 6.69 -23.18 -12.78
N LEU A 313 7.46 -22.59 -13.69
CA LEU A 313 7.01 -22.21 -15.03
C LEU A 313 7.96 -22.59 -16.17
N LYS A 314 9.07 -23.24 -15.87
CA LYS A 314 9.97 -23.78 -16.90
C LYS A 314 9.32 -25.06 -17.44
N GLU A 315 8.71 -24.98 -18.64
CA GLU A 315 8.38 -26.13 -19.46
C GLU A 315 9.63 -26.76 -20.07
#